data_11d5a47f6f7e1b23fd78711f54d2b454
#
_entry.id   11d5a47f6f7e1b23fd78711f54d2b454
#
_cell.length_a   1.000
_cell.length_b   1.000
_cell.length_c   1.000
_cell.angle_alpha   90.00
_cell.angle_beta   90.00
_cell.angle_gamma   90.00
#
_symmetry.space_group_name_H-M   'P 1'
#
loop_
_entity.id
_entity.type
_entity.pdbx_description
1 polymer ?
#
loop_
_entity_poly.entity_id
_entity_poly.type
_entity_poly.pdbx_seq_one_letter_code
_entity_poly.pdbx_strand_id
1 'polypeptide(L)'
;MLFARFSIRAVFALAALSLAGHVSAAALKIGVTPGSLADSVAVAAKEAKKQGLEVEVIEFTDWTTPNTALASGDLDLNYFQHQAFLDNAVKEGGYAIESVAYGLLPNIGLYSKQYSSLDALPEGASVGVASDPVNQARGLLLLQTAGLIQLKEGVEARASIHDVTANPRKLRIVEVEGPQLVRAADDLPLVQGYPAHFVNAGQAELASKALQYSTVDDLYYAIRFVARSGHRDDPRIRQFVDLYQNSPAVAAQIDTSFAGDKKLYALPWKTTGHASITQAP
;
A
#
# COMPACT_ATOMS: atom_id res chain seq x y z
N MET A 1 -2.40 50.76 70.32
CA MET A 1 -3.05 49.57 69.83
C MET A 1 -3.00 49.58 68.28
N LEU A 2 -2.01 48.89 67.67
CA LEU A 2 -1.83 48.76 66.23
C LEU A 2 -2.49 47.45 65.79
N PHE A 3 -3.57 47.52 64.97
CA PHE A 3 -4.12 46.33 64.34
C PHE A 3 -3.52 46.14 62.92
N ALA A 4 -2.76 45.06 62.81
CA ALA A 4 -2.23 44.62 61.50
C ALA A 4 -3.32 44.09 60.61
N ARG A 5 -3.49 44.72 59.43
CA ARG A 5 -4.33 44.19 58.32
C ARG A 5 -3.45 43.25 57.47
N PHE A 6 -3.57 41.97 57.68
CA PHE A 6 -2.98 40.94 56.76
C PHE A 6 -3.85 40.82 55.50
N SER A 7 -3.22 41.02 54.37
CA SER A 7 -3.88 41.05 53.08
C SER A 7 -4.09 39.62 52.60
N ILE A 8 -5.37 39.20 52.45
CA ILE A 8 -5.82 37.92 51.83
C ILE A 8 -5.78 38.08 50.29
N ARG A 9 -4.64 38.42 49.72
CA ARG A 9 -4.47 38.51 48.25
C ARG A 9 -3.45 37.55 47.65
N ALA A 10 -2.83 36.68 48.43
CA ALA A 10 -1.75 35.82 47.96
C ALA A 10 -2.13 34.34 47.69
N VAL A 11 -3.41 33.93 47.90
CA VAL A 11 -3.80 32.50 47.81
C VAL A 11 -4.53 32.17 46.48
N PHE A 12 -4.98 33.17 45.71
CA PHE A 12 -5.69 32.92 44.45
C PHE A 12 -4.81 32.83 43.20
N ALA A 13 -3.49 33.02 43.29
CA ALA A 13 -2.58 32.99 42.15
C ALA A 13 -1.95 31.62 41.86
N LEU A 14 -2.09 30.60 42.74
CA LEU A 14 -1.48 29.29 42.58
C LEU A 14 -2.44 28.19 42.09
N ALA A 15 -3.74 28.45 41.96
CA ALA A 15 -4.73 27.47 41.52
C ALA A 15 -5.05 27.52 40.01
N ALA A 16 -4.45 28.44 39.26
CA ALA A 16 -4.74 28.65 37.84
C ALA A 16 -3.74 27.92 36.88
N LEU A 17 -2.75 27.19 37.40
CA LEU A 17 -1.69 26.59 36.59
C LEU A 17 -1.86 25.08 36.35
N SER A 18 -2.96 24.44 36.73
CA SER A 18 -3.11 22.99 36.67
C SER A 18 -4.17 22.48 35.68
N LEU A 19 -4.78 23.34 34.85
CA LEU A 19 -5.64 22.92 33.74
C LEU A 19 -4.94 23.15 32.40
N ALA A 20 -3.69 22.71 32.27
CA ALA A 20 -3.20 22.30 30.97
C ALA A 20 -3.93 21.01 30.64
N GLY A 21 -5.19 21.14 30.19
CA GLY A 21 -5.92 20.03 29.61
C GLY A 21 -5.04 19.40 28.55
N HIS A 22 -4.75 18.13 28.69
CA HIS A 22 -4.18 17.34 27.61
C HIS A 22 -5.22 17.40 26.48
N VAL A 23 -5.04 18.36 25.57
CA VAL A 23 -5.73 18.30 24.28
C VAL A 23 -5.15 17.04 23.64
N SER A 24 -5.86 15.93 23.81
CA SER A 24 -5.55 14.73 23.07
C SER A 24 -5.61 15.13 21.60
N ALA A 25 -4.47 15.12 20.94
CA ALA A 25 -4.43 15.34 19.51
C ALA A 25 -5.38 14.32 18.87
N ALA A 26 -6.19 14.75 17.91
CA ALA A 26 -7.09 13.84 17.19
C ALA A 26 -6.28 12.65 16.63
N ALA A 27 -6.84 11.46 16.73
CA ALA A 27 -6.19 10.25 16.21
C ALA A 27 -5.81 10.42 14.74
N LEU A 28 -4.65 9.91 14.36
CA LEU A 28 -4.22 9.86 12.96
C LEU A 28 -5.01 8.76 12.23
N LYS A 29 -5.83 9.14 11.26
CA LYS A 29 -6.67 8.20 10.50
C LYS A 29 -5.93 7.72 9.26
N ILE A 30 -5.72 6.41 9.17
CA ILE A 30 -4.95 5.79 8.07
C ILE A 30 -5.83 4.79 7.33
N GLY A 31 -6.10 5.06 6.05
CA GLY A 31 -6.79 4.14 5.14
C GLY A 31 -5.84 3.11 4.55
N VAL A 32 -6.19 1.84 4.64
CA VAL A 32 -5.38 0.71 4.15
C VAL A 32 -6.26 -0.30 3.41
N THR A 33 -5.63 -1.21 2.65
CA THR A 33 -6.32 -2.42 2.18
C THR A 33 -5.99 -3.60 3.08
N PRO A 34 -6.91 -4.58 3.23
CA PRO A 34 -6.72 -5.76 4.07
C PRO A 34 -5.44 -6.53 3.73
N GLY A 35 -4.89 -7.20 4.72
CA GLY A 35 -3.71 -8.05 4.60
C GLY A 35 -2.41 -7.36 4.97
N SER A 36 -1.32 -7.61 4.23
CA SER A 36 0.03 -7.19 4.62
C SER A 36 0.16 -5.70 4.94
N LEU A 37 -0.60 -4.84 4.28
CA LEU A 37 -0.60 -3.40 4.52
C LEU A 37 -1.32 -3.08 5.83
N ALA A 38 -2.55 -3.57 6.02
CA ALA A 38 -3.31 -3.38 7.25
C ALA A 38 -2.58 -3.98 8.46
N ASP A 39 -2.05 -5.21 8.33
CA ASP A 39 -1.35 -5.90 9.41
C ASP A 39 -0.11 -5.12 9.88
N SER A 40 0.71 -4.64 8.93
CA SER A 40 1.91 -3.88 9.26
C SER A 40 1.60 -2.51 9.87
N VAL A 41 0.55 -1.83 9.37
CA VAL A 41 0.07 -0.55 9.94
C VAL A 41 -0.52 -0.77 11.33
N ALA A 42 -1.26 -1.87 11.57
CA ALA A 42 -1.80 -2.19 12.88
C ALA A 42 -0.70 -2.45 13.94
N VAL A 43 0.42 -3.08 13.54
CA VAL A 43 1.60 -3.23 14.40
C VAL A 43 2.20 -1.86 14.72
N ALA A 44 2.40 -1.01 13.70
CA ALA A 44 2.91 0.35 13.89
C ALA A 44 1.99 1.19 14.78
N ALA A 45 0.67 1.09 14.62
CA ALA A 45 -0.31 1.80 15.44
C ALA A 45 -0.22 1.42 16.93
N LYS A 46 -0.01 0.13 17.23
CA LYS A 46 0.21 -0.33 18.63
C LYS A 46 1.46 0.26 19.24
N GLU A 47 2.53 0.43 18.46
CA GLU A 47 3.77 1.05 18.93
C GLU A 47 3.63 2.58 19.04
N ALA A 48 2.95 3.22 18.09
CA ALA A 48 2.66 4.65 18.09
C ALA A 48 1.88 5.07 19.35
N LYS A 49 0.90 4.24 19.76
CA LYS A 49 0.14 4.46 20.99
C LYS A 49 1.02 4.50 22.23
N LYS A 50 2.07 3.67 22.32
CA LYS A 50 3.03 3.69 23.43
C LYS A 50 3.85 4.99 23.48
N GLN A 51 3.91 5.70 22.34
CA GLN A 51 4.61 6.99 22.20
C GLN A 51 3.64 8.18 22.21
N GLY A 52 2.39 7.96 22.60
CA GLY A 52 1.37 9.02 22.73
C GLY A 52 0.68 9.43 21.42
N LEU A 53 0.88 8.69 20.32
CA LEU A 53 0.19 8.91 19.05
C LEU A 53 -0.93 7.88 18.89
N GLU A 54 -2.18 8.32 19.01
CA GLU A 54 -3.35 7.49 18.70
C GLU A 54 -3.51 7.39 17.18
N VAL A 55 -3.72 6.16 16.69
CA VAL A 55 -3.89 5.85 15.26
C VAL A 55 -5.15 5.04 15.08
N GLU A 56 -6.00 5.47 14.16
CA GLU A 56 -7.20 4.77 13.71
C GLU A 56 -6.91 4.15 12.34
N VAL A 57 -6.96 2.82 12.25
CA VAL A 57 -6.74 2.08 11.00
C VAL A 57 -8.09 1.76 10.38
N ILE A 58 -8.32 2.21 9.14
CA ILE A 58 -9.58 2.05 8.42
C ILE A 58 -9.33 1.21 7.18
N GLU A 59 -9.96 0.03 7.10
CA GLU A 59 -9.77 -0.90 6.00
C GLU A 59 -10.79 -0.67 4.89
N PHE A 60 -10.31 -0.67 3.64
CA PHE A 60 -11.11 -0.57 2.41
C PHE A 60 -10.93 -1.82 1.56
N THR A 61 -12.03 -2.38 1.10
CA THR A 61 -12.02 -3.62 0.30
C THR A 61 -11.92 -3.38 -1.20
N ASP A 62 -11.84 -2.11 -1.62
CA ASP A 62 -11.64 -1.67 -3.00
C ASP A 62 -10.44 -0.71 -3.10
N TRP A 63 -9.99 -0.40 -4.32
CA TRP A 63 -8.86 0.51 -4.56
C TRP A 63 -9.27 1.92 -5.02
N THR A 64 -10.56 2.23 -5.05
CA THR A 64 -11.07 3.53 -5.49
C THR A 64 -11.37 4.46 -4.32
N THR A 65 -12.08 3.93 -3.32
CA THR A 65 -12.58 4.69 -2.17
C THR A 65 -11.50 5.35 -1.32
N PRO A 66 -10.30 4.74 -1.07
CA PRO A 66 -9.31 5.34 -0.17
C PRO A 66 -8.80 6.72 -0.62
N ASN A 67 -8.67 6.97 -1.93
CA ASN A 67 -8.24 8.29 -2.44
C ASN A 67 -9.34 9.34 -2.30
N THR A 68 -10.60 8.96 -2.47
CA THR A 68 -11.74 9.85 -2.24
C THR A 68 -11.84 10.24 -0.77
N ALA A 69 -11.74 9.27 0.15
CA ALA A 69 -11.78 9.50 1.59
C ALA A 69 -10.58 10.36 2.07
N LEU A 70 -9.40 10.20 1.47
CA LEU A 70 -8.25 11.04 1.78
C LEU A 70 -8.48 12.48 1.29
N ALA A 71 -8.92 12.65 0.05
CA ALA A 71 -9.14 13.96 -0.55
C ALA A 71 -10.25 14.77 0.16
N SER A 72 -11.32 14.08 0.62
CA SER A 72 -12.41 14.71 1.42
C SER A 72 -11.99 15.10 2.83
N GLY A 73 -10.89 14.53 3.36
CA GLY A 73 -10.43 14.77 4.72
C GLY A 73 -10.96 13.79 5.77
N ASP A 74 -11.61 12.71 5.34
CA ASP A 74 -12.06 11.62 6.22
C ASP A 74 -10.86 10.77 6.70
N LEU A 75 -9.74 10.82 5.96
CA LEU A 75 -8.45 10.25 6.31
C LEU A 75 -7.37 11.34 6.41
N ASP A 76 -6.33 11.09 7.20
CA ASP A 76 -5.09 11.88 7.23
C ASP A 76 -4.03 11.29 6.28
N LEU A 77 -3.97 9.95 6.20
CA LEU A 77 -3.11 9.18 5.30
C LEU A 77 -3.90 8.07 4.61
N ASN A 78 -3.42 7.63 3.44
CA ASN A 78 -3.68 6.27 3.00
C ASN A 78 -2.36 5.52 2.69
N TYR A 79 -2.43 4.20 2.77
CA TYR A 79 -1.32 3.30 2.52
C TYR A 79 -1.81 2.04 1.82
N PHE A 80 -1.99 2.12 0.48
CA PHE A 80 -2.49 1.00 -0.32
C PHE A 80 -1.97 1.02 -1.76
N GLN A 81 -1.51 2.16 -2.26
CA GLN A 81 -1.20 2.42 -3.66
C GLN A 81 0.29 2.67 -3.90
N HIS A 82 0.79 2.25 -5.05
CA HIS A 82 2.12 2.61 -5.53
C HIS A 82 2.10 3.92 -6.35
N GLN A 83 3.28 4.48 -6.68
CA GLN A 83 3.37 5.78 -7.34
C GLN A 83 2.62 5.80 -8.68
N ALA A 84 2.74 4.76 -9.51
CA ALA A 84 2.02 4.71 -10.79
C ALA A 84 0.49 4.84 -10.63
N PHE A 85 -0.08 4.22 -9.59
CA PHE A 85 -1.51 4.32 -9.29
C PHE A 85 -1.88 5.72 -8.79
N LEU A 86 -1.03 6.30 -7.92
CA LEU A 86 -1.21 7.66 -7.41
C LEU A 86 -1.19 8.68 -8.56
N ASP A 87 -0.22 8.59 -9.48
CA ASP A 87 -0.11 9.51 -10.61
C ASP A 87 -1.36 9.46 -11.51
N ASN A 88 -1.88 8.25 -11.75
CA ASN A 88 -3.13 8.08 -12.49
C ASN A 88 -4.32 8.68 -11.73
N ALA A 89 -4.42 8.44 -10.42
CA ALA A 89 -5.50 8.99 -9.59
C ALA A 89 -5.47 10.52 -9.56
N VAL A 90 -4.30 11.13 -9.42
CA VAL A 90 -4.13 12.59 -9.46
C VAL A 90 -4.50 13.15 -10.83
N LYS A 91 -4.03 12.50 -11.90
CA LYS A 91 -4.27 12.97 -13.27
C LYS A 91 -5.73 12.84 -13.70
N GLU A 92 -6.33 11.68 -13.51
CA GLU A 92 -7.67 11.36 -14.01
C GLU A 92 -8.78 11.73 -12.99
N GLY A 93 -8.51 11.58 -11.68
CA GLY A 93 -9.44 11.91 -10.60
C GLY A 93 -9.34 13.34 -10.09
N GLY A 94 -8.29 14.07 -10.44
CA GLY A 94 -8.07 15.46 -10.00
C GLY A 94 -7.83 15.59 -8.50
N TYR A 95 -7.42 14.53 -7.81
CA TYR A 95 -7.19 14.54 -6.37
C TYR A 95 -5.97 15.39 -5.98
N ALA A 96 -6.13 16.27 -4.99
CA ALA A 96 -5.03 17.03 -4.39
C ALA A 96 -4.36 16.21 -3.28
N ILE A 97 -3.67 15.14 -3.67
CA ILE A 97 -2.96 14.21 -2.78
C ILE A 97 -1.53 13.98 -3.29
N GLU A 98 -0.61 13.67 -2.39
CA GLU A 98 0.81 13.50 -2.71
C GLU A 98 1.47 12.38 -1.91
N SER A 99 2.48 11.73 -2.49
CA SER A 99 3.34 10.79 -1.78
C SER A 99 4.17 11.51 -0.73
N VAL A 100 4.18 10.98 0.50
CA VAL A 100 4.99 11.54 1.60
C VAL A 100 6.13 10.62 2.01
N ALA A 101 6.02 9.31 1.77
CA ALA A 101 7.09 8.37 2.07
C ALA A 101 6.95 7.05 1.29
N TYR A 102 8.06 6.33 1.19
CA TYR A 102 8.07 4.96 0.71
C TYR A 102 7.54 3.99 1.75
N GLY A 103 6.70 3.07 1.30
CA GLY A 103 6.36 1.84 1.97
C GLY A 103 7.02 0.63 1.31
N LEU A 104 6.50 -0.58 1.54
CA LEU A 104 7.03 -1.80 0.97
C LEU A 104 6.87 -1.85 -0.55
N LEU A 105 7.77 -2.56 -1.22
CA LEU A 105 7.71 -2.86 -2.65
C LEU A 105 7.43 -4.35 -2.84
N PRO A 106 6.17 -4.75 -3.15
CA PRO A 106 5.85 -6.12 -3.47
C PRO A 106 6.13 -6.39 -4.95
N ASN A 107 6.61 -7.58 -5.30
CA ASN A 107 6.49 -8.03 -6.68
C ASN A 107 5.04 -8.41 -7.00
N ILE A 108 4.77 -8.70 -8.27
CA ILE A 108 3.58 -9.42 -8.72
C ILE A 108 4.00 -10.72 -9.39
N GLY A 109 3.09 -11.67 -9.47
CA GLY A 109 3.32 -12.95 -10.13
C GLY A 109 2.18 -13.35 -11.04
N LEU A 110 2.46 -14.30 -11.92
CA LEU A 110 1.47 -15.08 -12.67
C LEU A 110 1.26 -16.39 -11.93
N TYR A 111 0.05 -16.62 -11.45
CA TYR A 111 -0.31 -17.74 -10.58
C TYR A 111 -1.28 -18.69 -11.28
N SER A 112 -1.08 -19.98 -11.05
CA SER A 112 -2.01 -21.02 -11.46
C SER A 112 -2.16 -22.06 -10.37
N LYS A 113 -3.39 -22.48 -10.11
CA LYS A 113 -3.70 -23.65 -9.26
C LYS A 113 -3.77 -24.94 -10.06
N GLN A 114 -3.90 -24.83 -11.38
CA GLN A 114 -4.17 -25.95 -12.28
C GLN A 114 -2.92 -26.39 -13.05
N TYR A 115 -1.98 -25.49 -13.29
CA TYR A 115 -0.81 -25.74 -14.14
C TYR A 115 0.50 -25.41 -13.40
N SER A 116 1.50 -26.25 -13.58
CA SER A 116 2.81 -26.11 -12.94
C SER A 116 3.84 -25.36 -13.81
N SER A 117 3.49 -25.02 -15.05
CA SER A 117 4.33 -24.21 -15.94
C SER A 117 3.48 -23.44 -16.94
N LEU A 118 4.03 -22.35 -17.48
CA LEU A 118 3.37 -21.58 -18.54
C LEU A 118 3.18 -22.39 -19.82
N ASP A 119 4.09 -23.32 -20.11
CA ASP A 119 4.00 -24.19 -21.30
C ASP A 119 2.83 -25.18 -21.23
N ALA A 120 2.42 -25.55 -20.03
CA ALA A 120 1.28 -26.45 -19.83
C ALA A 120 -0.09 -25.80 -20.03
N LEU A 121 -0.15 -24.46 -20.16
CA LEU A 121 -1.42 -23.76 -20.40
C LEU A 121 -1.99 -24.19 -21.76
N PRO A 122 -3.29 -24.50 -21.86
CA PRO A 122 -3.89 -24.84 -23.15
C PRO A 122 -4.05 -23.61 -24.04
N GLU A 123 -4.13 -23.82 -25.34
CA GLU A 123 -4.56 -22.78 -26.27
C GLU A 123 -5.95 -22.26 -25.88
N GLY A 124 -6.15 -20.96 -25.92
CA GLY A 124 -7.41 -20.33 -25.53
C GLY A 124 -7.65 -20.24 -24.03
N ALA A 125 -6.64 -20.53 -23.18
CA ALA A 125 -6.76 -20.40 -21.73
C ALA A 125 -7.16 -18.98 -21.33
N SER A 126 -8.01 -18.88 -20.30
CA SER A 126 -8.38 -17.60 -19.71
C SER A 126 -7.31 -17.11 -18.74
N VAL A 127 -6.98 -15.82 -18.80
CA VAL A 127 -5.96 -15.18 -17.96
C VAL A 127 -6.58 -13.96 -17.29
N GLY A 128 -6.66 -13.98 -15.97
CA GLY A 128 -7.15 -12.85 -15.17
C GLY A 128 -6.09 -11.76 -15.00
N VAL A 129 -6.41 -10.53 -15.37
CA VAL A 129 -5.61 -9.33 -15.11
C VAL A 129 -6.45 -8.30 -14.38
N ALA A 130 -5.81 -7.34 -13.70
CA ALA A 130 -6.54 -6.28 -13.02
C ALA A 130 -7.38 -5.44 -13.98
N SER A 131 -8.55 -4.98 -13.53
CA SER A 131 -9.45 -4.14 -14.32
C SER A 131 -9.04 -2.66 -14.31
N ASP A 132 -8.30 -2.21 -13.28
CA ASP A 132 -7.76 -0.85 -13.28
C ASP A 132 -6.62 -0.69 -14.28
N PRO A 133 -6.53 0.45 -14.99
CA PRO A 133 -5.62 0.61 -16.12
C PRO A 133 -4.14 0.46 -15.74
N VAL A 134 -3.76 0.82 -14.51
CA VAL A 134 -2.36 0.81 -14.08
C VAL A 134 -1.89 -0.62 -13.77
N ASN A 135 -2.67 -1.38 -12.98
CA ASN A 135 -2.32 -2.75 -12.67
C ASN A 135 -2.61 -3.70 -13.85
N GLN A 136 -3.57 -3.35 -14.74
CA GLN A 136 -3.74 -4.04 -16.02
C GLN A 136 -2.47 -3.96 -16.86
N ALA A 137 -1.94 -2.74 -17.07
CA ALA A 137 -0.70 -2.55 -17.81
C ALA A 137 0.45 -3.37 -17.19
N ARG A 138 0.58 -3.36 -15.87
CA ARG A 138 1.59 -4.14 -15.15
C ARG A 138 1.44 -5.65 -15.38
N GLY A 139 0.21 -6.16 -15.38
CA GLY A 139 -0.09 -7.56 -15.68
C GLY A 139 0.22 -7.93 -17.12
N LEU A 140 -0.15 -7.07 -18.07
CA LEU A 140 0.14 -7.28 -19.50
C LEU A 140 1.64 -7.28 -19.79
N LEU A 141 2.40 -6.39 -19.18
CA LEU A 141 3.87 -6.38 -19.26
C LEU A 141 4.48 -7.67 -18.71
N LEU A 142 3.92 -8.20 -17.62
CA LEU A 142 4.38 -9.47 -17.07
C LEU A 142 4.05 -10.65 -18.00
N LEU A 143 2.88 -10.64 -18.66
CA LEU A 143 2.53 -11.63 -19.69
C LEU A 143 3.46 -11.53 -20.90
N GLN A 144 3.84 -10.33 -21.31
CA GLN A 144 4.83 -10.12 -22.37
C GLN A 144 6.21 -10.64 -21.96
N THR A 145 6.66 -10.32 -20.75
CA THR A 145 7.94 -10.83 -20.20
C THR A 145 7.96 -12.36 -20.15
N ALA A 146 6.81 -12.96 -19.88
CA ALA A 146 6.61 -14.41 -19.89
C ALA A 146 6.53 -15.03 -21.32
N GLY A 147 6.60 -14.21 -22.39
CA GLY A 147 6.51 -14.66 -23.78
C GLY A 147 5.10 -15.10 -24.21
N LEU A 148 4.07 -14.80 -23.44
CA LEU A 148 2.71 -15.22 -23.71
C LEU A 148 1.95 -14.30 -24.70
N ILE A 149 2.30 -13.02 -24.72
CA ILE A 149 1.75 -11.99 -25.62
C ILE A 149 2.86 -11.05 -26.09
N GLN A 150 2.55 -10.23 -27.10
CA GLN A 150 3.34 -9.06 -27.46
C GLN A 150 2.44 -7.82 -27.41
N LEU A 151 2.98 -6.75 -26.89
CA LEU A 151 2.33 -5.45 -26.83
C LEU A 151 2.88 -4.53 -27.92
N LYS A 152 2.11 -3.54 -28.28
CA LYS A 152 2.54 -2.44 -29.15
C LYS A 152 3.74 -1.72 -28.51
N GLU A 153 4.70 -1.31 -29.30
CA GLU A 153 5.85 -0.54 -28.82
C GLU A 153 5.44 0.83 -28.22
N GLY A 154 6.10 1.25 -27.16
CA GLY A 154 5.90 2.56 -26.52
C GLY A 154 4.64 2.69 -25.67
N VAL A 155 3.90 1.59 -25.40
CA VAL A 155 2.73 1.65 -24.51
C VAL A 155 3.10 1.46 -23.03
N GLU A 156 4.09 0.59 -22.75
CA GLU A 156 4.68 0.35 -21.41
C GLU A 156 3.67 0.41 -20.26
N ALA A 157 3.86 1.31 -19.28
CA ALA A 157 2.99 1.44 -18.11
C ALA A 157 1.55 1.93 -18.43
N ARG A 158 1.20 2.12 -19.69
CA ARG A 158 -0.15 2.50 -20.15
C ARG A 158 -0.78 1.44 -21.04
N ALA A 159 -0.17 0.25 -21.12
CA ALA A 159 -0.68 -0.84 -21.93
C ALA A 159 -2.10 -1.25 -21.50
N SER A 160 -2.94 -1.51 -22.48
CA SER A 160 -4.28 -2.04 -22.34
C SER A 160 -4.42 -3.35 -23.10
N ILE A 161 -5.51 -4.08 -22.91
CA ILE A 161 -5.80 -5.30 -23.68
C ILE A 161 -5.90 -5.03 -25.19
N HIS A 162 -6.20 -3.79 -25.59
CA HIS A 162 -6.27 -3.36 -27.00
C HIS A 162 -4.90 -3.15 -27.64
N ASP A 163 -3.84 -3.12 -26.85
CA ASP A 163 -2.47 -2.96 -27.32
C ASP A 163 -1.75 -4.30 -27.57
N VAL A 164 -2.47 -5.42 -27.40
CA VAL A 164 -1.93 -6.76 -27.71
C VAL A 164 -1.82 -6.94 -29.22
N THR A 165 -0.60 -7.01 -29.73
CA THR A 165 -0.30 -7.17 -31.17
C THR A 165 -0.08 -8.62 -31.59
N ALA A 166 0.35 -9.49 -30.66
CA ALA A 166 0.45 -10.91 -30.87
C ALA A 166 0.01 -11.70 -29.63
N ASN A 167 -0.73 -12.76 -29.88
CA ASN A 167 -1.24 -13.68 -28.87
C ASN A 167 -1.23 -15.11 -29.46
N PRO A 168 -0.04 -15.74 -29.56
CA PRO A 168 0.14 -16.98 -30.29
C PRO A 168 -0.65 -18.14 -29.70
N ARG A 169 -0.95 -18.07 -28.38
CA ARG A 169 -1.74 -19.09 -27.68
C ARG A 169 -3.23 -18.77 -27.62
N LYS A 170 -3.66 -17.70 -28.26
CA LYS A 170 -5.08 -17.23 -28.28
C LYS A 170 -5.68 -17.10 -26.88
N LEU A 171 -4.88 -16.66 -25.91
CA LEU A 171 -5.31 -16.48 -24.53
C LEU A 171 -6.50 -15.50 -24.47
N ARG A 172 -7.45 -15.78 -23.60
CA ARG A 172 -8.58 -14.88 -23.33
C ARG A 172 -8.24 -14.05 -22.09
N ILE A 173 -7.91 -12.79 -22.29
CA ILE A 173 -7.63 -11.87 -21.20
C ILE A 173 -8.96 -11.44 -20.58
N VAL A 174 -9.10 -11.66 -19.26
CA VAL A 174 -10.29 -11.37 -18.46
C VAL A 174 -9.94 -10.31 -17.44
N GLU A 175 -10.68 -9.21 -17.46
CA GLU A 175 -10.53 -8.13 -16.48
C GLU A 175 -11.23 -8.51 -15.17
N VAL A 176 -10.50 -8.40 -14.07
CA VAL A 176 -10.96 -8.75 -12.72
C VAL A 176 -10.59 -7.61 -11.77
N GLU A 177 -11.49 -7.23 -10.88
CA GLU A 177 -11.17 -6.30 -9.80
C GLU A 177 -9.94 -6.79 -9.03
N GLY A 178 -8.94 -5.91 -8.86
CA GLY A 178 -7.63 -6.28 -8.31
C GLY A 178 -7.70 -7.12 -7.03
N PRO A 179 -8.48 -6.71 -6.00
CA PRO A 179 -8.66 -7.50 -4.78
C PRO A 179 -9.29 -8.88 -4.99
N GLN A 180 -9.99 -9.11 -6.12
CA GLN A 180 -10.66 -10.38 -6.43
C GLN A 180 -9.78 -11.36 -7.23
N LEU A 181 -8.60 -10.94 -7.72
CA LEU A 181 -7.71 -11.80 -8.51
C LEU A 181 -7.28 -13.08 -7.76
N VAL A 182 -7.09 -13.00 -6.43
CA VAL A 182 -6.74 -14.17 -5.62
C VAL A 182 -7.86 -15.22 -5.64
N ARG A 183 -9.12 -14.78 -5.66
CA ARG A 183 -10.28 -15.68 -5.78
C ARG A 183 -10.43 -16.21 -7.21
N ALA A 184 -10.21 -15.34 -8.20
CA ALA A 184 -10.30 -15.74 -9.60
C ALA A 184 -9.34 -16.88 -9.96
N ALA A 185 -8.26 -17.07 -9.18
CA ALA A 185 -7.34 -18.22 -9.33
C ALA A 185 -8.01 -19.58 -9.07
N ASP A 186 -9.20 -19.62 -8.47
CA ASP A 186 -9.97 -20.87 -8.31
C ASP A 186 -10.60 -21.33 -9.64
N ASP A 187 -10.97 -20.37 -10.49
CA ASP A 187 -11.73 -20.64 -11.71
C ASP A 187 -10.90 -20.43 -12.99
N LEU A 188 -9.93 -19.52 -12.96
CA LEU A 188 -9.11 -19.17 -14.12
C LEU A 188 -7.80 -19.96 -14.16
N PRO A 189 -7.42 -20.48 -15.34
CA PRO A 189 -6.15 -21.19 -15.56
C PRO A 189 -4.91 -20.40 -15.14
N LEU A 190 -4.91 -19.07 -15.29
CA LEU A 190 -3.81 -18.18 -14.94
C LEU A 190 -4.36 -16.86 -14.44
N VAL A 191 -3.76 -16.27 -13.41
CA VAL A 191 -4.10 -14.94 -12.92
C VAL A 191 -2.84 -14.15 -12.57
N GLN A 192 -2.89 -12.84 -12.79
CA GLN A 192 -2.01 -11.88 -12.14
C GLN A 192 -2.34 -11.80 -10.65
N GLY A 193 -1.34 -11.61 -9.79
CA GLY A 193 -1.64 -11.40 -8.37
C GLY A 193 -0.44 -10.91 -7.56
N TYR A 194 -0.76 -10.44 -6.37
CA TYR A 194 0.22 -10.06 -5.35
C TYR A 194 0.46 -11.22 -4.39
N PRO A 195 1.71 -11.61 -4.10
CA PRO A 195 2.03 -12.73 -3.19
C PRO A 195 1.32 -12.64 -1.85
N ALA A 196 1.33 -11.45 -1.23
CA ALA A 196 0.70 -11.24 0.07
C ALA A 196 -0.81 -11.53 0.08
N HIS A 197 -1.51 -11.30 -1.02
CA HIS A 197 -2.94 -11.63 -1.11
C HIS A 197 -3.18 -13.14 -1.04
N PHE A 198 -2.29 -13.94 -1.65
CA PHE A 198 -2.36 -15.40 -1.55
C PHE A 198 -2.00 -15.89 -0.14
N VAL A 199 -0.98 -15.30 0.51
CA VAL A 199 -0.65 -15.62 1.91
C VAL A 199 -1.85 -15.34 2.82
N ASN A 200 -2.48 -14.18 2.69
CA ASN A 200 -3.66 -13.80 3.49
C ASN A 200 -4.87 -14.71 3.24
N ALA A 201 -4.99 -15.25 2.03
CA ALA A 201 -6.02 -16.24 1.69
C ALA A 201 -5.67 -17.67 2.17
N GLY A 202 -4.62 -17.84 2.99
CA GLY A 202 -4.17 -19.15 3.46
C GLY A 202 -3.42 -19.98 2.40
N GLN A 203 -2.97 -19.36 1.30
CA GLN A 203 -2.34 -20.00 0.15
C GLN A 203 -0.84 -19.63 0.06
N ALA A 204 -0.13 -19.64 1.19
CA ALA A 204 1.28 -19.23 1.28
C ALA A 204 2.19 -20.05 0.33
N GLU A 205 1.91 -21.33 0.14
CA GLU A 205 2.66 -22.17 -0.80
C GLU A 205 2.51 -21.66 -2.24
N LEU A 206 1.31 -21.28 -2.67
CA LEU A 206 1.06 -20.73 -4.00
C LEU A 206 1.74 -19.37 -4.16
N ALA A 207 1.72 -18.53 -3.11
CA ALA A 207 2.37 -17.21 -3.11
C ALA A 207 3.86 -17.29 -3.51
N SER A 208 4.56 -18.35 -3.09
CA SER A 208 5.98 -18.58 -3.37
C SER A 208 6.24 -19.38 -4.67
N LYS A 209 5.20 -19.73 -5.42
CA LYS A 209 5.27 -20.59 -6.62
C LYS A 209 4.62 -19.97 -7.86
N ALA A 210 4.69 -18.65 -8.01
CA ALA A 210 4.25 -18.05 -9.27
C ALA A 210 5.05 -18.64 -10.44
N LEU A 211 4.39 -18.83 -11.57
CA LEU A 211 5.02 -19.32 -12.79
C LEU A 211 5.95 -18.29 -13.43
N GLN A 212 5.75 -17.01 -13.10
CA GLN A 212 6.59 -15.87 -13.44
C GLN A 212 6.43 -14.80 -12.37
N TYR A 213 7.51 -14.14 -11.97
CA TYR A 213 7.48 -12.96 -11.10
C TYR A 213 7.97 -11.71 -11.83
N SER A 214 7.48 -10.54 -11.40
CA SER A 214 8.13 -9.26 -11.68
C SER A 214 9.36 -9.09 -10.80
N THR A 215 10.14 -8.04 -11.05
CA THR A 215 11.25 -7.65 -10.17
C THR A 215 10.77 -6.84 -8.96
N VAL A 216 11.63 -6.64 -7.96
CA VAL A 216 11.40 -5.81 -6.76
C VAL A 216 12.41 -4.64 -6.69
N ASP A 217 12.86 -4.16 -7.83
CA ASP A 217 13.85 -3.08 -7.97
C ASP A 217 13.28 -1.79 -8.56
N ASP A 218 12.08 -1.83 -9.15
CA ASP A 218 11.41 -0.64 -9.67
C ASP A 218 10.62 0.08 -8.58
N LEU A 219 11.22 1.13 -8.02
CA LEU A 219 10.63 1.95 -6.96
C LEU A 219 9.34 2.67 -7.36
N TYR A 220 9.04 2.78 -8.64
CA TYR A 220 7.78 3.34 -9.13
C TYR A 220 6.57 2.50 -8.66
N TYR A 221 6.80 1.20 -8.44
CA TYR A 221 5.77 0.29 -7.90
C TYR A 221 5.88 0.05 -6.39
N ALA A 222 6.74 0.78 -5.68
CA ALA A 222 6.71 0.78 -4.22
C ALA A 222 5.43 1.44 -3.71
N ILE A 223 4.77 0.78 -2.76
CA ILE A 223 3.60 1.33 -2.06
C ILE A 223 4.01 2.61 -1.34
N ARG A 224 3.14 3.59 -1.31
CA ARG A 224 3.38 4.91 -0.76
C ARG A 224 2.48 5.19 0.44
N PHE A 225 3.03 5.90 1.41
CA PHE A 225 2.22 6.70 2.30
C PHE A 225 1.83 7.97 1.54
N VAL A 226 0.53 8.24 1.48
CA VAL A 226 -0.03 9.36 0.71
C VAL A 226 -0.87 10.22 1.64
N ALA A 227 -0.65 11.54 1.59
CA ALA A 227 -1.42 12.54 2.33
C ALA A 227 -2.09 13.52 1.37
N ARG A 228 -2.99 14.37 1.88
CA ARG A 228 -3.45 15.54 1.12
C ARG A 228 -2.28 16.48 0.86
N SER A 229 -2.28 17.12 -0.30
CA SER A 229 -1.28 18.12 -0.67
C SER A 229 -1.20 19.24 0.40
N GLY A 230 0.02 19.58 0.79
CA GLY A 230 0.29 20.53 1.85
C GLY A 230 0.20 19.99 3.28
N HIS A 231 -0.10 18.70 3.47
CA HIS A 231 -0.13 18.04 4.79
C HIS A 231 1.10 17.16 5.07
N ARG A 232 2.07 17.13 4.17
CA ARG A 232 3.34 16.39 4.31
C ARG A 232 4.04 16.65 5.64
N ASP A 233 3.94 17.87 6.14
CA ASP A 233 4.65 18.35 7.34
C ASP A 233 3.87 18.15 8.64
N ASP A 234 2.70 17.48 8.62
CA ASP A 234 1.98 17.13 9.85
C ASP A 234 2.88 16.27 10.75
N PRO A 235 3.15 16.70 11.98
CA PRO A 235 4.05 15.99 12.88
C PRO A 235 3.58 14.59 13.23
N ARG A 236 2.26 14.33 13.22
CA ARG A 236 1.68 13.00 13.46
C ARG A 236 2.04 12.05 12.31
N ILE A 237 1.97 12.53 11.06
CA ILE A 237 2.35 11.77 9.86
C ILE A 237 3.83 11.42 9.90
N ARG A 238 4.69 12.40 10.19
CA ARG A 238 6.14 12.18 10.29
C ARG A 238 6.47 11.17 11.37
N GLN A 239 5.93 11.34 12.57
CA GLN A 239 6.14 10.42 13.68
C GLN A 239 5.71 8.99 13.32
N PHE A 240 4.55 8.82 12.70
CA PHE A 240 4.05 7.51 12.31
C PHE A 240 4.93 6.84 11.25
N VAL A 241 5.29 7.57 10.19
CA VAL A 241 6.14 7.05 9.11
C VAL A 241 7.52 6.66 9.64
N ASP A 242 8.15 7.51 10.45
CA ASP A 242 9.45 7.22 11.05
C ASP A 242 9.38 5.95 11.93
N LEU A 243 8.33 5.82 12.73
CA LEU A 243 8.09 4.62 13.54
C LEU A 243 7.90 3.39 12.67
N TYR A 244 7.04 3.47 11.66
CA TYR A 244 6.77 2.36 10.74
C TYR A 244 8.05 1.85 10.07
N GLN A 245 8.87 2.75 9.55
CA GLN A 245 10.09 2.40 8.82
C GLN A 245 11.20 1.87 9.72
N ASN A 246 11.26 2.29 10.99
CA ASN A 246 12.33 1.94 11.92
C ASN A 246 11.96 0.79 12.89
N SER A 247 10.67 0.39 12.96
CA SER A 247 10.23 -0.67 13.88
C SER A 247 10.67 -2.05 13.40
N PRO A 248 11.42 -2.81 14.23
CA PRO A 248 11.69 -4.23 13.96
C PRO A 248 10.43 -5.08 13.95
N ALA A 249 9.41 -4.73 14.74
CA ALA A 249 8.14 -5.46 14.80
C ALA A 249 7.34 -5.31 13.51
N VAL A 250 7.32 -4.10 12.90
CA VAL A 250 6.72 -3.86 11.58
C VAL A 250 7.44 -4.68 10.51
N ALA A 251 8.78 -4.67 10.52
CA ALA A 251 9.56 -5.44 9.56
C ALA A 251 9.31 -6.95 9.69
N ALA A 252 9.17 -7.47 10.91
CA ALA A 252 8.84 -8.86 11.18
C ALA A 252 7.41 -9.21 10.71
N GLN A 253 6.45 -8.30 10.92
CA GLN A 253 5.09 -8.49 10.43
C GLN A 253 5.05 -8.54 8.90
N ILE A 254 5.74 -7.64 8.22
CA ILE A 254 5.85 -7.67 6.75
C ILE A 254 6.43 -9.01 6.29
N ASP A 255 7.53 -9.45 6.92
CA ASP A 255 8.13 -10.74 6.59
C ASP A 255 7.16 -11.91 6.72
N THR A 256 6.39 -11.93 7.80
CA THR A 256 5.33 -12.93 8.01
C THR A 256 4.27 -12.88 6.91
N SER A 257 3.84 -11.70 6.49
CA SER A 257 2.85 -11.50 5.42
C SER A 257 3.32 -11.98 4.05
N PHE A 258 4.63 -12.21 3.87
CA PHE A 258 5.24 -12.79 2.68
C PHE A 258 5.83 -14.19 2.93
N ALA A 259 5.34 -14.89 3.97
CA ALA A 259 5.77 -16.24 4.34
C ALA A 259 7.30 -16.37 4.57
N GLY A 260 7.98 -15.28 4.95
CA GLY A 260 9.44 -15.22 5.15
C GLY A 260 10.26 -15.20 3.85
N ASP A 261 9.63 -15.18 2.68
CA ASP A 261 10.33 -15.19 1.39
C ASP A 261 10.73 -13.78 0.95
N LYS A 262 12.01 -13.43 1.15
CA LYS A 262 12.58 -12.13 0.80
C LYS A 262 12.61 -11.82 -0.71
N LYS A 263 12.33 -12.80 -1.57
CA LYS A 263 12.24 -12.59 -3.03
C LYS A 263 10.93 -11.93 -3.42
N LEU A 264 9.92 -11.97 -2.55
CA LEU A 264 8.57 -11.51 -2.84
C LEU A 264 8.36 -10.02 -2.56
N TYR A 265 9.29 -9.38 -1.82
CA TYR A 265 9.18 -7.97 -1.46
C TYR A 265 10.54 -7.33 -1.18
N ALA A 266 10.59 -6.01 -1.26
CA ALA A 266 11.70 -5.20 -0.77
C ALA A 266 11.21 -4.12 0.21
N LEU A 267 12.14 -3.59 0.99
CA LEU A 267 11.93 -2.46 1.91
C LEU A 267 12.78 -1.28 1.42
N PRO A 268 12.28 -0.46 0.50
CA PRO A 268 13.06 0.61 -0.14
C PRO A 268 13.77 1.53 0.83
N TRP A 269 13.14 1.88 1.94
CA TRP A 269 13.73 2.75 2.95
C TRP A 269 14.96 2.16 3.67
N LYS A 270 15.20 0.82 3.55
CA LYS A 270 16.39 0.17 4.10
C LYS A 270 17.55 0.10 3.12
N THR A 271 17.28 0.15 1.82
CA THR A 271 18.28 -0.12 0.77
C THR A 271 18.73 1.14 0.05
N THR A 272 17.88 2.15 -0.06
CA THR A 272 18.16 3.35 -0.87
C THR A 272 18.65 4.55 -0.07
N GLY A 273 18.70 4.48 1.26
CA GLY A 273 18.96 5.66 2.10
C GLY A 273 17.84 6.71 2.07
N HIS A 274 16.75 6.46 1.34
CA HIS A 274 15.58 7.34 1.23
C HIS A 274 14.61 7.12 2.41
N ALA A 275 15.15 7.12 3.62
CA ALA A 275 14.41 6.83 4.84
C ALA A 275 13.54 7.99 5.34
N SER A 276 13.52 9.15 4.69
CA SER A 276 12.77 10.29 5.24
C SER A 276 11.76 10.88 4.25
N ILE A 277 10.70 11.43 4.82
CA ILE A 277 9.65 12.25 4.19
C ILE A 277 10.23 13.34 3.26
N THR A 278 11.48 13.77 3.47
CA THR A 278 12.16 14.82 2.71
C THR A 278 12.67 14.39 1.34
N GLN A 279 12.68 13.11 0.98
CA GLN A 279 13.31 12.61 -0.24
C GLN A 279 12.38 11.77 -1.15
N ALA A 280 11.08 11.75 -0.89
CA ALA A 280 10.13 11.24 -1.89
C ALA A 280 10.03 12.29 -3.02
N PRO A 281 10.30 11.91 -4.28
CA PRO A 281 10.19 12.82 -5.43
C PRO A 281 8.76 13.31 -5.62
#